data_ac8df37e2ac499de831c1a0ef13f0978
#
_entry.id   ac8df37e2ac499de831c1a0ef13f0978
#
_cell.length_a   1.000
_cell.length_b   1.000
_cell.length_c   1.000
_cell.angle_alpha   90.00
_cell.angle_beta   90.00
_cell.angle_gamma   90.00
#
_symmetry.space_group_name_H-M   'P 1'
#
loop_
_entity.id
_entity.type
_entity.pdbx_description
1 polymer ?
#
loop_
_entity_poly.entity_id
_entity_poly.type
_entity_poly.pdbx_seq_one_letter_code
_entity_poly.pdbx_strand_id
1 'polypeptide(L)'
;MKCIEKRGLKLKGVFTHFRSSDELNSEFFWQKRRFEESKTYIKTLYNGALAFHSCNSSGLLRCENLGDDAYARCGISLYGYTTLNPLLGMYDLKPVLALWAEKLSTRILKKGERVGYGGMYEASRDEVISTYDIGYGDGFFRFDGLK
;
A
#
# COMPACT_ATOMS: atom_id res chain seq x y z
N MET A 1 -26.74 2.74 15.02
CA MET A 1 -27.96 3.17 14.33
C MET A 1 -28.66 4.29 15.11
N LYS A 2 -29.23 4.06 16.32
CA LYS A 2 -29.93 5.09 17.11
C LYS A 2 -29.19 6.42 17.31
N CYS A 3 -27.84 6.40 17.39
CA CYS A 3 -27.04 7.61 17.56
C CYS A 3 -26.93 8.44 16.27
N ILE A 4 -26.92 7.79 15.12
CA ILE A 4 -26.88 8.41 13.78
C ILE A 4 -28.22 9.09 13.51
N GLU A 5 -29.31 8.39 13.75
CA GLU A 5 -30.67 8.90 13.57
C GLU A 5 -30.99 10.09 14.47
N LYS A 6 -30.63 10.03 15.76
CA LYS A 6 -30.79 11.13 16.70
C LYS A 6 -30.08 12.43 16.29
N ARG A 7 -29.01 12.34 15.49
CA ARG A 7 -28.23 13.47 15.00
C ARG A 7 -28.63 13.93 13.60
N GLY A 8 -29.68 13.36 13.01
CA GLY A 8 -30.14 13.70 11.66
C GLY A 8 -29.15 13.32 10.55
N LEU A 9 -28.21 12.42 10.85
CA LEU A 9 -27.22 11.96 9.88
C LEU A 9 -27.79 10.85 9.02
N LYS A 10 -27.44 10.84 7.73
CA LYS A 10 -27.79 9.75 6.81
C LYS A 10 -26.59 8.82 6.63
N LEU A 11 -26.79 7.54 6.94
CA LEU A 11 -25.80 6.52 6.62
C LEU A 11 -25.77 6.31 5.09
N LYS A 12 -24.61 6.50 4.47
CA LYS A 12 -24.40 6.36 3.02
C LYS A 12 -23.72 5.05 2.65
N GLY A 13 -22.88 4.54 3.52
CA GLY A 13 -22.16 3.32 3.26
C GLY A 13 -21.47 2.76 4.48
N VAL A 14 -20.97 1.55 4.32
CA VAL A 14 -20.21 0.81 5.35
C VAL A 14 -19.01 0.16 4.69
N PHE A 15 -17.89 0.20 5.36
CA PHE A 15 -16.68 -0.40 4.82
C PHE A 15 -15.84 -1.14 5.86
N THR A 16 -14.99 -2.00 5.36
CA THR A 16 -13.82 -2.51 6.08
C THR A 16 -12.55 -2.19 5.30
N HIS A 17 -11.40 -2.22 5.96
CA HIS A 17 -10.11 -2.13 5.30
C HIS A 17 -9.32 -3.41 5.60
N PHE A 18 -9.00 -4.19 4.56
CA PHE A 18 -8.24 -5.41 4.71
C PHE A 18 -6.81 -5.10 5.16
N ARG A 19 -6.37 -5.73 6.26
CA ARG A 19 -5.03 -5.50 6.81
C ARG A 19 -3.95 -6.38 6.17
N SER A 20 -4.33 -7.56 5.65
CA SER A 20 -3.40 -8.56 5.11
C SER A 20 -3.92 -9.14 3.80
N SER A 21 -4.46 -8.29 2.91
CA SER A 21 -4.94 -8.73 1.58
C SER A 21 -3.80 -9.08 0.62
N ASP A 22 -2.59 -8.64 0.90
CA ASP A 22 -1.38 -8.84 0.12
C ASP A 22 -0.56 -10.06 0.54
N GLU A 23 -0.90 -10.70 1.66
CA GLU A 23 -0.14 -11.79 2.24
C GLU A 23 -0.77 -13.17 2.03
N LEU A 24 0.06 -14.22 2.02
CA LEU A 24 -0.35 -15.63 1.97
C LEU A 24 -0.79 -16.13 3.35
N ASN A 25 -1.91 -15.62 3.83
CA ASN A 25 -2.49 -16.07 5.11
C ASN A 25 -4.02 -16.15 5.04
N SER A 26 -4.64 -16.67 6.09
CA SER A 26 -6.09 -16.83 6.20
C SER A 26 -6.82 -15.56 6.67
N GLU A 27 -6.12 -14.53 7.13
CA GLU A 27 -6.67 -13.30 7.69
C GLU A 27 -7.61 -12.57 6.73
N PHE A 28 -7.25 -12.53 5.44
CA PHE A 28 -8.07 -11.95 4.40
C PHE A 28 -9.46 -12.58 4.32
N PHE A 29 -9.52 -13.94 4.28
CA PHE A 29 -10.78 -14.67 4.18
C PHE A 29 -11.61 -14.52 5.45
N TRP A 30 -10.97 -14.56 6.60
CA TRP A 30 -11.62 -14.35 7.88
C TRP A 30 -12.23 -12.95 7.98
N GLN A 31 -11.50 -11.90 7.64
CA GLN A 31 -11.99 -10.53 7.65
C GLN A 31 -13.10 -10.32 6.62
N LYS A 32 -12.96 -10.89 5.42
CA LYS A 32 -13.99 -10.85 4.36
C LYS A 32 -15.28 -11.47 4.86
N ARG A 33 -15.24 -12.67 5.44
CA ARG A 33 -16.42 -13.35 6.00
C ARG A 33 -17.10 -12.50 7.08
N ARG A 34 -16.36 -11.98 8.02
CA ARG A 34 -16.92 -11.10 9.07
C ARG A 34 -17.56 -9.84 8.54
N PHE A 35 -17.03 -9.30 7.46
CA PHE A 35 -17.63 -8.15 6.81
C PHE A 35 -18.96 -8.52 6.14
N GLU A 36 -19.06 -9.68 5.48
CA GLU A 36 -20.32 -10.16 4.90
C GLU A 36 -21.40 -10.39 5.99
N GLU A 37 -21.02 -10.99 7.12
CA GLU A 37 -21.92 -11.12 8.28
C GLU A 37 -22.39 -9.75 8.77
N SER A 38 -21.48 -8.77 8.84
CA SER A 38 -21.80 -7.40 9.22
C SER A 38 -22.73 -6.70 8.22
N LYS A 39 -22.52 -6.88 6.91
CA LYS A 39 -23.42 -6.35 5.86
C LYS A 39 -24.84 -6.89 6.06
N THR A 40 -24.98 -8.21 6.24
CA THR A 40 -26.26 -8.85 6.46
C THR A 40 -26.96 -8.28 7.68
N TYR A 41 -26.25 -8.17 8.80
CA TYR A 41 -26.79 -7.60 10.03
C TYR A 41 -27.23 -6.14 9.87
N ILE A 42 -26.39 -5.29 9.23
CA ILE A 42 -26.70 -3.87 9.03
C ILE A 42 -27.94 -3.71 8.12
N LYS A 43 -28.09 -4.55 7.10
CA LYS A 43 -29.28 -4.55 6.22
C LYS A 43 -30.58 -4.84 6.99
N THR A 44 -30.52 -5.55 8.12
CA THR A 44 -31.71 -5.72 9.00
C THR A 44 -32.03 -4.51 9.83
N LEU A 45 -31.09 -3.64 10.08
CA LEU A 45 -31.23 -2.45 10.94
C LEU A 45 -31.51 -1.15 10.18
N TYR A 46 -31.26 -1.15 8.86
CA TYR A 46 -31.36 0.05 8.06
C TYR A 46 -31.97 -0.23 6.69
N ASN A 47 -33.12 0.37 6.42
CA ASN A 47 -33.89 0.17 5.19
C ASN A 47 -33.48 1.08 4.03
N GLY A 48 -32.49 1.97 4.21
CA GLY A 48 -31.99 2.84 3.15
C GLY A 48 -30.96 2.16 2.26
N ALA A 49 -30.73 2.74 1.08
CA ALA A 49 -29.66 2.29 0.20
C ALA A 49 -28.29 2.55 0.84
N LEU A 50 -27.46 1.50 0.92
CA LEU A 50 -26.10 1.56 1.46
C LEU A 50 -25.11 1.08 0.40
N ALA A 51 -24.02 1.82 0.23
CA ALA A 51 -22.86 1.39 -0.52
C ALA A 51 -21.92 0.61 0.41
N PHE A 52 -21.64 -0.64 0.09
CA PHE A 52 -20.62 -1.42 0.77
C PHE A 52 -19.32 -1.39 -0.03
N HIS A 53 -18.17 -1.39 0.65
CA HIS A 53 -16.88 -1.46 -0.01
C HIS A 53 -15.80 -2.00 0.94
N SER A 54 -15.06 -3.00 0.51
CA SER A 54 -14.05 -3.69 1.32
C SER A 54 -12.66 -3.63 0.71
N CYS A 55 -12.54 -3.77 -0.60
CA CYS A 55 -11.26 -3.93 -1.27
C CYS A 55 -10.40 -2.64 -1.25
N ASN A 56 -9.16 -2.78 -0.79
CA ASN A 56 -8.03 -1.90 -1.10
C ASN A 56 -7.35 -2.38 -2.40
N SER A 57 -6.20 -1.82 -2.77
CA SER A 57 -5.47 -2.21 -3.98
C SER A 57 -5.21 -3.72 -4.08
N SER A 58 -4.60 -4.31 -3.06
CA SER A 58 -4.28 -5.75 -3.05
C SER A 58 -5.54 -6.61 -2.94
N GLY A 59 -6.55 -6.17 -2.20
CA GLY A 59 -7.84 -6.84 -2.12
C GLY A 59 -8.54 -6.90 -3.47
N LEU A 60 -8.51 -5.81 -4.26
CA LEU A 60 -9.07 -5.78 -5.62
C LEU A 60 -8.33 -6.74 -6.56
N LEU A 61 -6.99 -6.70 -6.54
CA LEU A 61 -6.16 -7.56 -7.38
C LEU A 61 -6.31 -9.05 -7.03
N ARG A 62 -6.58 -9.36 -5.77
CA ARG A 62 -6.76 -10.74 -5.29
C ARG A 62 -8.17 -11.28 -5.52
N CYS A 63 -9.19 -10.41 -5.56
CA CYS A 63 -10.57 -10.82 -5.73
C CYS A 63 -10.91 -11.01 -7.21
N GLU A 64 -11.59 -12.09 -7.56
CA GLU A 64 -12.12 -12.29 -8.92
C GLU A 64 -13.24 -11.29 -9.24
N ASN A 65 -14.01 -10.91 -8.22
CA ASN A 65 -15.05 -9.90 -8.33
C ASN A 65 -15.30 -9.19 -6.99
N LEU A 66 -15.99 -8.08 -7.03
CA LEU A 66 -16.32 -7.28 -5.84
C LEU A 66 -17.56 -7.81 -5.07
N GLY A 67 -18.25 -8.84 -5.59
CA GLY A 67 -19.51 -9.29 -5.02
C GLY A 67 -20.57 -8.19 -5.10
N ASP A 68 -21.22 -7.86 -3.98
CA ASP A 68 -22.17 -6.75 -3.85
C ASP A 68 -21.54 -5.43 -3.35
N ASP A 69 -20.21 -5.34 -3.32
CA ASP A 69 -19.52 -4.08 -3.04
C ASP A 69 -19.68 -3.10 -4.20
N ALA A 70 -20.02 -1.87 -3.89
CA ALA A 70 -20.31 -0.83 -4.90
C ALA A 70 -19.04 -0.35 -5.62
N TYR A 71 -17.89 -0.38 -4.95
CA TYR A 71 -16.58 0.06 -5.48
C TYR A 71 -15.40 -0.45 -4.63
N ALA A 72 -14.19 -0.33 -5.17
CA ALA A 72 -12.95 -0.54 -4.46
C ALA A 72 -12.26 0.80 -4.14
N ARG A 73 -11.38 0.79 -3.14
CA ARG A 73 -10.56 1.94 -2.74
C ARG A 73 -9.11 1.68 -3.12
N CYS A 74 -8.80 1.91 -4.38
CA CYS A 74 -7.44 1.75 -4.88
C CYS A 74 -6.56 2.93 -4.44
N GLY A 75 -5.37 2.61 -3.96
CA GLY A 75 -4.31 3.55 -3.64
C GLY A 75 -3.07 3.25 -4.48
N ILE A 76 -2.18 2.42 -3.96
CA ILE A 76 -0.88 2.14 -4.56
C ILE A 76 -0.96 1.58 -5.99
N SER A 77 -2.00 0.81 -6.31
CA SER A 77 -2.18 0.26 -7.66
C SER A 77 -2.48 1.32 -8.72
N LEU A 78 -3.04 2.48 -8.35
CA LEU A 78 -3.20 3.62 -9.27
C LEU A 78 -1.87 4.26 -9.67
N TYR A 79 -0.85 4.08 -8.85
CA TYR A 79 0.51 4.54 -9.14
C TYR A 79 1.36 3.48 -9.86
N GLY A 80 0.75 2.35 -10.21
CA GLY A 80 1.42 1.28 -10.95
C GLY A 80 2.25 0.33 -10.07
N TYR A 81 1.95 0.24 -8.77
CA TYR A 81 2.65 -0.64 -7.84
C TYR A 81 1.69 -1.56 -7.11
N THR A 82 2.19 -2.68 -6.66
CA THR A 82 1.46 -3.60 -5.78
C THR A 82 2.40 -4.24 -4.76
N THR A 83 1.87 -4.47 -3.56
CA THR A 83 2.52 -5.27 -2.50
C THR A 83 2.00 -6.72 -2.50
N LEU A 84 1.12 -7.07 -3.44
CA LEU A 84 0.52 -8.39 -3.51
C LEU A 84 1.61 -9.46 -3.65
N ASN A 85 1.56 -10.48 -2.81
CA ASN A 85 2.46 -11.62 -2.91
C ASN A 85 2.33 -12.27 -4.31
N PRO A 86 3.43 -12.49 -5.05
CA PRO A 86 3.38 -13.00 -6.41
C PRO A 86 2.63 -14.34 -6.58
N LEU A 87 2.58 -15.17 -5.53
CA LEU A 87 1.82 -16.42 -5.53
C LEU A 87 0.30 -16.22 -5.50
N LEU A 88 -0.18 -15.00 -5.20
CA LEU A 88 -1.60 -14.65 -5.24
C LEU A 88 -2.02 -14.04 -6.58
N GLY A 89 -1.07 -13.72 -7.44
CA GLY A 89 -1.28 -13.17 -8.76
C GLY A 89 -0.15 -12.24 -9.18
N MET A 90 0.08 -12.18 -10.49
CA MET A 90 1.05 -11.25 -11.10
C MET A 90 0.28 -10.30 -12.02
N TYR A 91 0.54 -9.01 -11.89
CA TYR A 91 -0.15 -7.95 -12.62
C TYR A 91 0.86 -7.00 -13.26
N ASP A 92 0.73 -6.76 -14.55
CA ASP A 92 1.53 -5.78 -15.29
C ASP A 92 0.98 -4.37 -15.05
N LEU A 93 1.22 -3.84 -13.85
CA LEU A 93 0.89 -2.48 -13.51
C LEU A 93 2.00 -1.55 -14.02
N LYS A 94 1.61 -0.44 -14.63
CA LYS A 94 2.57 0.52 -15.19
C LYS A 94 2.78 1.69 -14.24
N PRO A 95 4.01 1.92 -13.74
CA PRO A 95 4.33 3.09 -12.93
C PRO A 95 3.95 4.39 -13.65
N VAL A 96 3.29 5.29 -12.93
CA VAL A 96 2.87 6.61 -13.43
C VAL A 96 3.85 7.72 -13.09
N LEU A 97 4.87 7.41 -12.26
CA LEU A 97 5.92 8.35 -11.86
C LEU A 97 7.28 7.81 -12.28
N ALA A 98 8.09 8.64 -12.91
CA ALA A 98 9.50 8.41 -13.14
C ALA A 98 10.30 9.58 -12.56
N LEU A 99 11.40 9.26 -11.88
CA LEU A 99 12.32 10.23 -11.36
C LEU A 99 13.64 10.11 -12.09
N TRP A 100 14.17 11.24 -12.53
CA TRP A 100 15.44 11.32 -13.24
C TRP A 100 16.41 12.16 -12.44
N ALA A 101 17.65 11.73 -12.37
CA ALA A 101 18.73 12.46 -11.71
C ALA A 101 20.01 12.31 -12.52
N GLU A 102 20.83 13.34 -12.59
CA GLU A 102 22.14 13.30 -13.24
C GLU A 102 23.17 12.63 -12.35
N LYS A 103 23.94 11.72 -12.92
CA LYS A 103 25.03 11.08 -12.20
C LYS A 103 26.27 11.97 -12.25
N LEU A 104 26.63 12.58 -11.12
CA LEU A 104 27.75 13.51 -10.99
C LEU A 104 29.10 12.80 -10.92
N SER A 105 29.19 11.66 -10.23
CA SER A 105 30.44 10.93 -10.08
C SER A 105 30.22 9.46 -9.78
N THR A 106 31.27 8.67 -10.05
CA THR A 106 31.33 7.25 -9.67
C THR A 106 32.72 6.96 -9.14
N ARG A 107 32.80 6.24 -8.02
CA ARG A 107 34.10 5.80 -7.46
C ARG A 107 33.97 4.41 -6.83
N ILE A 108 35.09 3.77 -6.62
CA ILE A 108 35.17 2.54 -5.83
C ILE A 108 35.33 2.94 -4.36
N LEU A 109 34.47 2.44 -3.51
CA LEU A 109 34.59 2.47 -2.06
C LEU A 109 35.22 1.13 -1.63
N LYS A 110 36.42 1.20 -1.04
CA LYS A 110 37.13 0.00 -0.62
C LYS A 110 36.53 -0.57 0.65
N LYS A 111 36.68 -1.88 0.84
CA LYS A 111 36.30 -2.56 2.08
C LYS A 111 36.86 -1.82 3.30
N GLY A 112 35.99 -1.52 4.27
CA GLY A 112 36.31 -0.78 5.50
C GLY A 112 36.29 0.74 5.35
N GLU A 113 36.21 1.27 4.13
CA GLU A 113 36.00 2.72 3.95
C GLU A 113 34.57 3.12 4.30
N ARG A 114 34.42 4.36 4.75
CA ARG A 114 33.14 4.89 5.19
C ARG A 114 32.65 6.03 4.30
N VAL A 115 31.33 6.16 4.20
CA VAL A 115 30.67 7.22 3.46
C VAL A 115 29.43 7.72 4.21
N GLY A 116 29.05 8.96 3.91
CA GLY A 116 27.95 9.67 4.55
C GLY A 116 28.34 10.43 5.81
N TYR A 117 27.41 11.22 6.32
CA TYR A 117 27.61 11.98 7.55
C TYR A 117 27.86 11.04 8.74
N GLY A 118 28.92 11.33 9.49
CA GLY A 118 29.33 10.47 10.61
C GLY A 118 29.87 9.11 10.20
N GLY A 119 30.11 8.87 8.89
CA GLY A 119 30.60 7.58 8.42
C GLY A 119 29.64 6.42 8.69
N MET A 120 28.35 6.67 8.62
CA MET A 120 27.31 5.69 9.01
C MET A 120 27.30 4.43 8.15
N TYR A 121 27.70 4.54 6.89
CA TYR A 121 27.86 3.37 6.03
C TYR A 121 29.34 2.97 5.95
N GLU A 122 29.65 1.73 6.27
CA GLU A 122 30.96 1.11 6.11
C GLU A 122 30.87 -0.01 5.06
N ALA A 123 31.74 0.03 4.07
CA ALA A 123 31.76 -0.95 3.00
C ALA A 123 32.24 -2.33 3.53
N SER A 124 31.42 -3.34 3.39
CA SER A 124 31.74 -4.72 3.78
C SER A 124 32.63 -5.43 2.77
N ARG A 125 32.72 -4.90 1.55
CA ARG A 125 33.55 -5.34 0.42
C ARG A 125 33.86 -4.13 -0.45
N ASP A 126 34.67 -4.29 -1.50
CA ASP A 126 34.85 -3.27 -2.52
C ASP A 126 33.54 -3.06 -3.27
N GLU A 127 33.04 -1.83 -3.30
CA GLU A 127 31.74 -1.47 -3.86
C GLU A 127 31.85 -0.26 -4.77
N VAL A 128 31.06 -0.24 -5.85
CA VAL A 128 30.94 0.93 -6.72
C VAL A 128 29.83 1.83 -6.16
N ILE A 129 30.18 3.05 -5.84
CA ILE A 129 29.20 4.07 -5.40
C ILE A 129 29.12 5.19 -6.42
N SER A 130 27.92 5.75 -6.56
CA SER A 130 27.67 6.90 -7.45
C SER A 130 26.98 8.03 -6.68
N THR A 131 27.35 9.25 -7.01
CA THR A 131 26.71 10.45 -6.50
C THR A 131 25.81 11.02 -7.59
N TYR A 132 24.62 11.43 -7.20
CA TYR A 132 23.62 12.05 -8.07
C TYR A 132 23.31 13.47 -7.59
N ASP A 133 22.79 14.31 -8.48
CA ASP A 133 22.43 15.71 -8.22
C ASP A 133 21.11 15.90 -7.46
N ILE A 134 20.64 14.86 -6.81
CA ILE A 134 19.40 14.84 -6.07
C ILE A 134 19.64 14.38 -4.63
N GLY A 135 18.94 15.01 -3.69
CA GLY A 135 19.10 14.70 -2.27
C GLY A 135 17.92 15.15 -1.41
N TYR A 136 18.16 15.24 -0.12
CA TYR A 136 17.10 15.59 0.83
C TYR A 136 16.60 17.03 0.67
N GLY A 137 17.39 17.94 0.07
CA GLY A 137 16.94 19.28 -0.33
C GLY A 137 15.84 19.25 -1.38
N ASP A 138 15.75 18.18 -2.16
CA ASP A 138 14.75 17.94 -3.21
C ASP A 138 13.58 17.09 -2.72
N GLY A 139 13.48 16.82 -1.41
CA GLY A 139 12.43 16.02 -0.82
C GLY A 139 12.74 14.53 -0.65
N PHE A 140 13.97 14.10 -0.97
CA PHE A 140 14.43 12.75 -0.64
C PHE A 140 14.67 12.63 0.86
N PHE A 141 13.95 11.73 1.51
CA PHE A 141 14.20 11.46 2.91
C PHE A 141 15.54 10.75 3.08
N ARG A 142 16.27 11.14 4.13
CA ARG A 142 17.43 10.39 4.55
C ARG A 142 16.99 9.12 5.25
N PHE A 143 17.28 7.99 4.63
CA PHE A 143 17.05 6.67 5.21
C PHE A 143 18.36 6.12 5.74
N ASP A 144 18.46 5.99 7.06
CA ASP A 144 19.60 5.32 7.68
C ASP A 144 19.36 3.81 7.62
N GLY A 145 20.11 3.12 6.75
CA GLY A 145 20.16 1.66 6.75
C GLY A 145 19.16 0.91 5.88
N LEU A 146 18.65 1.48 4.80
CA LEU A 146 18.06 0.67 3.75
C LEU A 146 19.17 -0.18 3.09
N LYS A 147 19.13 -1.48 3.38
CA LYS A 147 19.93 -2.49 2.70
C LYS A 147 19.17 -3.03 1.51
#